data_25b7a68b8297b8d73ebc3caf126283c4
#
_entry.id   25b7a68b8297b8d73ebc3caf126283c4
#
_cell.length_a   1.000
_cell.length_b   1.000
_cell.length_c   1.000
_cell.angle_alpha   90.00
_cell.angle_beta   90.00
_cell.angle_gamma   90.00
#
_symmetry.space_group_name_H-M   'P 1'
#
loop_
_entity.id
_entity.type
_entity.pdbx_description
1 polymer ?
#
loop_
_entity_poly.entity_id
_entity_poly.type
_entity_poly.pdbx_seq_one_letter_code
_entity_poly.pdbx_strand_id
1 'polypeptide(L)'
;PNNREIYYSPIFGDSRTIRTDEWAVNAPSFVSQCVDPNGNNYSYYHDSLRGTKTEMFSQLNQPILDILSIGKPFTLGALILGASRGYSFLWAASIIALLLVSFEFCMVISKNNKLASLLGMLLISFSASTQWWQCYNIFTWGMLAIVLFDKFMLTKKFSTKILCSIGIFISGISYIFYFYPTWQVPYGYIYLAVLIWVVIKNWKEYKINKKDILLIFAIILAIGAILGIYFVKSADALKLITGTDYPGKRFETGGKEI
;
A
#
# COMPACT_ATOMS: atom_id res chain seq x y z
N PRO A 1 -23.12 -31.51 12.28
CA PRO A 1 -22.88 -30.28 11.56
C PRO A 1 -22.17 -30.66 10.26
N ASN A 2 -22.86 -30.52 9.14
CA ASN A 2 -22.31 -30.79 7.81
C ASN A 2 -21.25 -29.75 7.48
N ASN A 3 -19.97 -30.11 7.63
CA ASN A 3 -18.87 -29.41 6.99
C ASN A 3 -19.01 -29.59 5.48
N ARG A 4 -19.78 -28.75 4.83
CA ARG A 4 -19.66 -28.56 3.38
C ARG A 4 -18.39 -27.77 3.15
N GLU A 5 -17.29 -28.48 2.94
CA GLU A 5 -16.11 -27.89 2.31
C GLU A 5 -16.54 -27.41 0.93
N ILE A 6 -16.70 -26.11 0.79
CA ILE A 6 -16.99 -25.50 -0.50
C ILE A 6 -15.64 -25.45 -1.24
N TYR A 7 -15.36 -26.50 -2.00
CA TYR A 7 -14.23 -26.50 -2.93
C TYR A 7 -14.57 -25.60 -4.11
N TYR A 8 -14.00 -24.42 -4.15
CA TYR A 8 -13.99 -23.61 -5.36
C TYR A 8 -12.88 -24.14 -6.27
N SER A 9 -13.24 -24.84 -7.32
CA SER A 9 -12.30 -25.21 -8.37
C SER A 9 -11.91 -23.94 -9.16
N PRO A 10 -10.62 -23.61 -9.29
CA PRO A 10 -10.21 -22.49 -10.13
C PRO A 10 -10.55 -22.79 -11.59
N ILE A 11 -10.83 -21.74 -12.38
CA ILE A 11 -11.08 -21.87 -13.82
C ILE A 11 -9.81 -22.31 -14.53
N PHE A 12 -8.64 -21.85 -14.07
CA PHE A 12 -7.32 -22.20 -14.57
C PHE A 12 -6.33 -22.31 -13.41
N GLY A 13 -5.38 -23.28 -13.51
CA GLY A 13 -4.31 -23.50 -12.57
C GLY A 13 -4.77 -23.99 -11.21
N ASP A 14 -3.89 -23.93 -10.24
CA ASP A 14 -4.15 -24.32 -8.86
C ASP A 14 -4.60 -23.11 -8.03
N SER A 15 -5.51 -23.35 -7.08
CA SER A 15 -5.92 -22.30 -6.15
C SER A 15 -4.73 -21.90 -5.27
N ARG A 16 -4.54 -20.58 -5.09
CA ARG A 16 -3.55 -20.06 -4.17
C ARG A 16 -3.84 -20.55 -2.75
N THR A 17 -2.83 -21.12 -2.10
CA THR A 17 -2.93 -21.46 -0.69
C THR A 17 -3.03 -20.20 0.17
N ILE A 18 -4.02 -20.14 1.05
CA ILE A 18 -4.15 -19.06 2.03
C ILE A 18 -3.08 -19.28 3.09
N ARG A 19 -2.25 -18.25 3.33
CA ARG A 19 -1.22 -18.32 4.36
C ARG A 19 -1.80 -18.14 5.75
N THR A 20 -1.16 -18.77 6.73
CA THR A 20 -1.55 -18.66 8.14
C THR A 20 -1.62 -17.20 8.60
N ASP A 21 -0.66 -16.36 8.20
CA ASP A 21 -0.65 -14.94 8.56
C ASP A 21 -1.87 -14.16 8.03
N GLU A 22 -2.42 -14.57 6.89
CA GLU A 22 -3.56 -13.88 6.28
C GLU A 22 -4.84 -14.13 7.06
N TRP A 23 -5.12 -15.37 7.41
CA TRP A 23 -6.40 -15.72 8.03
C TRP A 23 -6.30 -15.90 9.55
N ALA A 24 -5.19 -16.36 10.10
CA ALA A 24 -5.03 -16.57 11.54
C ALA A 24 -4.51 -15.33 12.27
N VAL A 25 -3.87 -14.38 11.58
CA VAL A 25 -3.33 -13.16 12.18
C VAL A 25 -4.07 -11.92 11.67
N ASN A 26 -4.03 -11.65 10.34
CA ASN A 26 -4.57 -10.41 9.80
C ASN A 26 -6.10 -10.34 9.87
N ALA A 27 -6.81 -11.42 9.54
CA ALA A 27 -8.26 -11.43 9.56
C ALA A 27 -8.85 -11.25 10.97
N PRO A 28 -8.43 -12.00 12.02
CA PRO A 28 -8.90 -11.76 13.39
C PRO A 28 -8.57 -10.36 13.89
N SER A 29 -7.38 -9.86 13.58
CA SER A 29 -6.96 -8.50 13.96
C SER A 29 -7.82 -7.43 13.29
N PHE A 30 -8.12 -7.58 11.99
CA PHE A 30 -9.02 -6.69 11.28
C PHE A 30 -10.45 -6.69 11.88
N VAL A 31 -10.99 -7.89 12.16
CA VAL A 31 -12.32 -8.03 12.73
C VAL A 31 -12.36 -7.42 14.13
N SER A 32 -11.33 -7.64 14.96
CA SER A 32 -11.27 -7.07 16.31
C SER A 32 -11.30 -5.54 16.31
N GLN A 33 -10.70 -4.91 15.29
CA GLN A 33 -10.77 -3.46 15.10
C GLN A 33 -12.19 -2.97 14.74
N CYS A 34 -12.95 -3.79 14.04
CA CYS A 34 -14.31 -3.43 13.62
C CYS A 34 -15.36 -3.69 14.68
N VAL A 35 -15.13 -4.65 15.59
CA VAL A 35 -16.12 -5.12 16.57
C VAL A 35 -15.41 -5.30 17.91
N ASP A 36 -15.44 -4.25 18.73
CA ASP A 36 -14.95 -4.30 20.10
C ASP A 36 -16.12 -4.43 21.08
N PRO A 37 -16.13 -5.42 21.99
CA PRO A 37 -17.15 -5.55 23.04
C PRO A 37 -17.30 -4.31 23.92
N ASN A 38 -16.25 -3.52 24.08
CA ASN A 38 -16.24 -2.28 24.87
C ASN A 38 -16.62 -1.03 24.06
N GLY A 39 -16.95 -1.18 22.78
CA GLY A 39 -17.35 -0.08 21.91
C GLY A 39 -16.19 0.77 21.35
N ASN A 40 -14.94 0.37 21.55
CA ASN A 40 -13.75 1.09 21.07
C ASN A 40 -13.39 0.72 19.60
N ASN A 41 -14.39 0.60 18.76
CA ASN A 41 -14.18 0.24 17.35
C ASN A 41 -13.24 1.23 16.65
N TYR A 42 -12.37 0.70 15.80
CA TYR A 42 -11.44 1.46 14.96
C TYR A 42 -10.44 2.34 15.73
N SER A 43 -10.17 1.98 17.00
CA SER A 43 -9.24 2.73 17.84
C SER A 43 -7.80 2.66 17.35
N TYR A 44 -7.05 3.74 17.54
CA TYR A 44 -5.62 3.80 17.24
C TYR A 44 -4.80 2.84 18.10
N TYR A 45 -5.17 2.72 19.37
CA TYR A 45 -4.66 1.74 20.32
C TYR A 45 -5.78 0.80 20.75
N HIS A 46 -5.54 -0.50 20.70
CA HIS A 46 -6.55 -1.52 20.95
C HIS A 46 -5.99 -2.68 21.80
N ASP A 47 -6.79 -3.27 22.68
CA ASP A 47 -6.36 -4.30 23.61
C ASP A 47 -7.15 -5.62 23.53
N SER A 48 -8.27 -5.65 22.83
CA SER A 48 -9.21 -6.79 22.83
C SER A 48 -8.59 -8.09 22.32
N LEU A 49 -7.68 -8.03 21.35
CA LEU A 49 -7.10 -9.25 20.77
C LEU A 49 -5.85 -9.75 21.54
N ARG A 50 -5.04 -8.82 22.05
CA ARG A 50 -3.74 -9.16 22.65
C ARG A 50 -3.71 -8.98 24.17
N GLY A 51 -4.78 -8.51 24.77
CA GLY A 51 -4.87 -8.22 26.20
C GLY A 51 -3.94 -7.10 26.68
N THR A 52 -3.25 -6.43 25.77
CA THR A 52 -2.37 -5.29 26.04
C THR A 52 -2.64 -4.19 25.02
N LYS A 53 -2.49 -2.93 25.47
CA LYS A 53 -2.68 -1.75 24.60
C LYS A 53 -1.68 -1.78 23.46
N THR A 54 -2.17 -2.16 22.26
CA THR A 54 -1.37 -2.34 21.05
C THR A 54 -1.68 -1.23 20.07
N GLU A 55 -0.65 -0.63 19.49
CA GLU A 55 -0.77 0.33 18.40
C GLU A 55 -1.18 -0.40 17.13
N MET A 56 -2.30 0.01 16.53
CA MET A 56 -2.92 -0.73 15.41
C MET A 56 -2.61 -0.14 14.05
N PHE A 57 -2.23 1.14 13.97
CA PHE A 57 -1.93 1.76 12.69
C PHE A 57 -0.74 1.14 11.98
N SER A 58 0.34 0.82 12.72
CA SER A 58 1.53 0.18 12.13
C SER A 58 1.31 -1.29 11.76
N GLN A 59 0.21 -1.89 12.21
CA GLN A 59 -0.15 -3.25 11.81
C GLN A 59 -0.66 -3.28 10.37
N LEU A 60 -0.37 -4.37 9.66
CA LEU A 60 -0.77 -4.52 8.26
C LEU A 60 -2.30 -4.52 8.14
N ASN A 61 -2.81 -3.68 7.24
CA ASN A 61 -4.22 -3.62 6.83
C ASN A 61 -5.24 -3.39 7.96
N GLN A 62 -4.85 -2.82 9.10
CA GLN A 62 -5.80 -2.55 10.17
C GLN A 62 -6.59 -1.27 9.91
N PRO A 63 -7.95 -1.33 9.98
CA PRO A 63 -8.78 -0.14 9.85
C PRO A 63 -8.77 0.66 11.16
N ILE A 64 -8.53 1.95 11.07
CA ILE A 64 -8.63 2.87 12.19
C ILE A 64 -9.44 4.12 11.79
N LEU A 65 -10.12 4.72 12.74
CA LEU A 65 -10.81 5.99 12.53
C LEU A 65 -9.89 7.15 12.93
N ASP A 66 -9.00 7.50 12.00
CA ASP A 66 -7.96 8.53 12.20
C ASP A 66 -7.60 9.19 10.87
N ILE A 67 -7.05 10.41 10.91
CA ILE A 67 -6.56 11.11 9.71
C ILE A 67 -5.48 10.32 8.97
N LEU A 68 -4.69 9.52 9.68
CA LEU A 68 -3.64 8.68 9.10
C LEU A 68 -4.19 7.59 8.17
N SER A 69 -5.49 7.23 8.30
CA SER A 69 -6.15 6.23 7.44
C SER A 69 -6.19 6.64 5.97
N ILE A 70 -5.97 7.91 5.65
CA ILE A 70 -5.79 8.38 4.26
C ILE A 70 -4.59 7.69 3.58
N GLY A 71 -3.61 7.24 4.35
CA GLY A 71 -2.48 6.43 3.88
C GLY A 71 -2.75 4.92 3.80
N LYS A 72 -3.96 4.47 4.14
CA LYS A 72 -4.41 3.07 4.02
C LYS A 72 -5.79 2.98 3.36
N PRO A 73 -5.97 3.50 2.11
CA PRO A 73 -7.28 3.70 1.51
C PRO A 73 -8.13 2.42 1.40
N PHE A 74 -7.51 1.26 1.21
CA PHE A 74 -8.24 0.00 1.10
C PHE A 74 -8.87 -0.46 2.43
N THR A 75 -8.42 0.06 3.57
CA THR A 75 -9.04 -0.23 4.87
C THR A 75 -10.27 0.64 5.15
N LEU A 76 -10.45 1.75 4.42
CA LEU A 76 -11.58 2.66 4.60
C LEU A 76 -12.94 1.98 4.35
N GLY A 77 -12.96 0.91 3.55
CA GLY A 77 -14.16 0.10 3.36
C GLY A 77 -14.73 -0.45 4.67
N ALA A 78 -13.90 -0.74 5.66
CA ALA A 78 -14.35 -1.21 6.96
C ALA A 78 -15.14 -0.16 7.75
N LEU A 79 -14.73 1.11 7.65
CA LEU A 79 -15.39 2.22 8.34
C LEU A 79 -16.81 2.49 7.82
N ILE A 80 -17.09 2.12 6.56
CA ILE A 80 -18.35 2.38 5.87
C ILE A 80 -19.24 1.14 5.82
N LEU A 81 -18.64 -0.02 5.54
CA LEU A 81 -19.33 -1.27 5.22
C LEU A 81 -19.32 -2.29 6.38
N GLY A 82 -18.60 -1.99 7.47
CA GLY A 82 -18.40 -2.88 8.60
C GLY A 82 -17.39 -4.00 8.32
N ALA A 83 -17.22 -4.93 9.27
CA ALA A 83 -16.15 -5.92 9.27
C ALA A 83 -16.13 -6.81 8.01
N SER A 84 -17.21 -7.56 7.76
CA SER A 84 -17.23 -8.59 6.70
C SER A 84 -17.11 -7.98 5.30
N ARG A 85 -17.97 -7.00 4.98
CA ARG A 85 -17.94 -6.35 3.66
C ARG A 85 -16.69 -5.47 3.50
N GLY A 86 -16.22 -4.84 4.57
CA GLY A 86 -15.00 -4.04 4.57
C GLY A 86 -13.75 -4.89 4.32
N TYR A 87 -13.71 -6.11 4.88
CA TYR A 87 -12.61 -7.04 4.59
C TYR A 87 -12.64 -7.55 3.14
N SER A 88 -13.83 -7.85 2.62
CA SER A 88 -14.02 -8.20 1.21
C SER A 88 -13.62 -7.05 0.28
N PHE A 89 -13.97 -5.80 0.66
CA PHE A 89 -13.56 -4.60 -0.07
C PHE A 89 -12.03 -4.44 -0.09
N LEU A 90 -11.35 -4.62 1.05
CA LEU A 90 -9.90 -4.57 1.14
C LEU A 90 -9.23 -5.49 0.10
N TRP A 91 -9.67 -6.74 0.02
CA TRP A 91 -9.13 -7.72 -0.92
C TRP A 91 -9.46 -7.38 -2.37
N ALA A 92 -10.72 -7.18 -2.68
CA ALA A 92 -11.17 -6.92 -4.04
C ALA A 92 -10.57 -5.62 -4.59
N ALA A 93 -10.60 -4.53 -3.80
CA ALA A 93 -10.06 -3.25 -4.21
C ALA A 93 -8.53 -3.30 -4.42
N SER A 94 -7.80 -4.02 -3.56
CA SER A 94 -6.35 -4.18 -3.72
C SER A 94 -5.98 -4.92 -5.01
N ILE A 95 -6.69 -6.00 -5.34
CA ILE A 95 -6.44 -6.79 -6.57
C ILE A 95 -6.83 -5.99 -7.81
N ILE A 96 -8.01 -5.37 -7.81
CA ILE A 96 -8.48 -4.55 -8.94
C ILE A 96 -7.52 -3.37 -9.17
N ALA A 97 -7.12 -2.68 -8.10
CA ALA A 97 -6.18 -1.58 -8.20
C ALA A 97 -4.82 -2.05 -8.75
N LEU A 98 -4.31 -3.20 -8.31
CA LEU A 98 -3.08 -3.77 -8.84
C LEU A 98 -3.19 -4.01 -10.36
N LEU A 99 -4.26 -4.65 -10.83
CA LEU A 99 -4.47 -4.92 -12.25
C LEU A 99 -4.52 -3.62 -13.07
N LEU A 100 -5.33 -2.66 -12.66
CA LEU A 100 -5.48 -1.40 -13.39
C LEU A 100 -4.20 -0.56 -13.37
N VAL A 101 -3.56 -0.42 -12.21
CA VAL A 101 -2.35 0.39 -12.08
C VAL A 101 -1.17 -0.24 -12.80
N SER A 102 -1.00 -1.57 -12.73
CA SER A 102 0.08 -2.24 -13.47
C SER A 102 -0.10 -2.14 -14.98
N PHE A 103 -1.35 -2.18 -15.48
CA PHE A 103 -1.62 -1.91 -16.89
C PHE A 103 -1.19 -0.50 -17.30
N GLU A 104 -1.64 0.53 -16.57
CA GLU A 104 -1.29 1.93 -16.84
C GLU A 104 0.23 2.17 -16.69
N PHE A 105 0.86 1.57 -15.71
CA PHE A 105 2.31 1.63 -15.52
C PHE A 105 3.05 1.03 -16.72
N CYS A 106 2.61 -0.12 -17.20
CA CYS A 106 3.17 -0.72 -18.41
C CYS A 106 2.90 0.10 -19.66
N MET A 107 1.76 0.83 -19.74
CA MET A 107 1.51 1.80 -20.83
C MET A 107 2.55 2.92 -20.84
N VAL A 108 2.90 3.47 -19.68
CA VAL A 108 3.97 4.47 -19.55
C VAL A 108 5.31 3.91 -20.03
N ILE A 109 5.67 2.69 -19.64
CA ILE A 109 6.94 2.07 -20.00
C ILE A 109 6.99 1.69 -21.48
N SER A 110 5.93 1.07 -22.01
CA SER A 110 5.90 0.50 -23.36
C SER A 110 5.60 1.50 -24.47
N LYS A 111 5.53 2.81 -24.17
CA LYS A 111 5.11 3.85 -25.13
C LYS A 111 3.70 3.61 -25.70
N ASN A 112 2.75 3.33 -24.83
CA ASN A 112 1.34 3.07 -25.16
C ASN A 112 1.10 1.81 -26.00
N ASN A 113 1.95 0.81 -25.92
CA ASN A 113 1.71 -0.49 -26.55
C ASN A 113 0.77 -1.33 -25.68
N LYS A 114 -0.50 -1.42 -26.11
CA LYS A 114 -1.56 -2.08 -25.34
C LYS A 114 -1.30 -3.57 -25.10
N LEU A 115 -0.77 -4.29 -26.09
CA LEU A 115 -0.49 -5.73 -25.95
C LEU A 115 0.65 -5.98 -24.95
N ALA A 116 1.74 -5.24 -25.10
CA ALA A 116 2.85 -5.31 -24.16
C ALA A 116 2.43 -4.94 -22.74
N SER A 117 1.54 -3.95 -22.60
CA SER A 117 1.00 -3.52 -21.31
C SER A 117 0.09 -4.57 -20.68
N LEU A 118 -0.74 -5.23 -21.48
CA LEU A 118 -1.57 -6.34 -21.00
C LEU A 118 -0.73 -7.50 -20.50
N LEU A 119 0.28 -7.90 -21.26
CA LEU A 119 1.21 -8.96 -20.86
C LEU A 119 2.01 -8.57 -19.61
N GLY A 120 2.49 -7.34 -19.53
CA GLY A 120 3.18 -6.81 -18.34
C GLY A 120 2.29 -6.78 -17.11
N MET A 121 1.04 -6.35 -17.24
CA MET A 121 0.05 -6.39 -16.17
C MET A 121 -0.16 -7.83 -15.65
N LEU A 122 -0.34 -8.80 -16.55
CA LEU A 122 -0.51 -10.20 -16.17
C LEU A 122 0.74 -10.74 -15.46
N LEU A 123 1.94 -10.46 -15.97
CA LEU A 123 3.20 -10.87 -15.35
C LEU A 123 3.37 -10.30 -13.95
N ILE A 124 3.07 -9.00 -13.74
CA ILE A 124 3.17 -8.37 -12.42
C ILE A 124 2.12 -8.94 -11.48
N SER A 125 0.86 -8.98 -11.89
CA SER A 125 -0.27 -9.33 -11.03
C SER A 125 -0.29 -10.81 -10.64
N PHE A 126 0.22 -11.68 -11.49
CA PHE A 126 0.29 -13.13 -11.26
C PHE A 126 1.71 -13.62 -10.99
N SER A 127 2.65 -12.73 -10.66
CA SER A 127 4.00 -13.09 -10.28
C SER A 127 4.04 -13.92 -8.98
N ALA A 128 5.09 -14.71 -8.80
CA ALA A 128 5.32 -15.47 -7.57
C ALA A 128 5.34 -14.57 -6.33
N SER A 129 5.90 -13.35 -6.42
CA SER A 129 5.90 -12.38 -5.33
C SER A 129 4.50 -11.95 -4.93
N THR A 130 3.61 -11.70 -5.90
CA THR A 130 2.22 -11.34 -5.66
C THR A 130 1.43 -12.52 -5.10
N GLN A 131 1.70 -13.73 -5.56
CA GLN A 131 1.04 -14.94 -5.07
C GLN A 131 1.49 -15.33 -3.66
N TRP A 132 2.77 -15.15 -3.36
CA TRP A 132 3.36 -15.57 -2.09
C TRP A 132 3.03 -14.63 -0.92
N TRP A 133 3.09 -13.30 -1.15
CA TRP A 133 2.84 -12.27 -0.14
C TRP A 133 1.70 -11.35 -0.55
N GLN A 134 1.00 -10.78 0.40
CA GLN A 134 0.06 -9.68 0.15
C GLN A 134 0.80 -8.39 -0.23
N CYS A 135 1.69 -8.47 -1.23
CA CYS A 135 2.51 -7.33 -1.65
C CYS A 135 1.78 -6.37 -2.60
N TYR A 136 0.49 -6.56 -2.85
CA TYR A 136 -0.29 -5.77 -3.80
C TYR A 136 -0.15 -4.26 -3.56
N ASN A 137 -0.19 -3.85 -2.29
CA ASN A 137 -0.18 -2.43 -1.95
C ASN A 137 1.18 -1.77 -2.25
N ILE A 138 2.31 -2.45 -2.01
CA ILE A 138 3.64 -1.95 -2.39
C ILE A 138 3.70 -1.74 -3.90
N PHE A 139 3.25 -2.72 -4.69
CA PHE A 139 3.27 -2.62 -6.14
C PHE A 139 2.34 -1.52 -6.64
N THR A 140 1.09 -1.53 -6.16
CA THR A 140 0.08 -0.57 -6.58
C THR A 140 0.53 0.87 -6.33
N TRP A 141 0.96 1.19 -5.11
CA TRP A 141 1.27 2.58 -4.76
C TRP A 141 2.57 3.09 -5.40
N GLY A 142 3.60 2.24 -5.50
CA GLY A 142 4.84 2.62 -6.17
C GLY A 142 4.65 2.88 -7.67
N MET A 143 3.95 1.99 -8.37
CA MET A 143 3.63 2.17 -9.79
C MET A 143 2.69 3.36 -10.03
N LEU A 144 1.66 3.53 -9.19
CA LEU A 144 0.69 4.62 -9.32
C LEU A 144 1.37 5.98 -9.17
N ALA A 145 2.31 6.12 -8.24
CA ALA A 145 3.08 7.37 -8.09
C ALA A 145 3.80 7.76 -9.39
N ILE A 146 4.41 6.80 -10.09
CA ILE A 146 5.10 7.03 -11.37
C ILE A 146 4.12 7.40 -12.49
N VAL A 147 3.00 6.67 -12.61
CA VAL A 147 1.95 6.96 -13.61
C VAL A 147 1.40 8.37 -13.42
N LEU A 148 1.08 8.73 -12.18
CA LEU A 148 0.53 10.05 -11.88
C LEU A 148 1.56 11.15 -12.04
N PHE A 149 2.83 10.89 -11.73
CA PHE A 149 3.92 11.84 -11.99
C PHE A 149 4.09 12.11 -13.49
N ASP A 150 4.15 11.07 -14.31
CA ASP A 150 4.25 11.23 -15.77
C ASP A 150 3.05 12.04 -16.33
N LYS A 151 1.83 11.69 -15.90
CA LYS A 151 0.61 12.43 -16.27
C LYS A 151 0.61 13.87 -15.78
N PHE A 152 1.11 14.16 -14.57
CA PHE A 152 1.27 15.49 -14.02
C PHE A 152 2.20 16.34 -14.90
N MET A 153 3.30 15.76 -15.34
CA MET A 153 4.31 16.44 -16.15
C MET A 153 3.85 16.71 -17.60
N LEU A 154 3.06 15.79 -18.18
CA LEU A 154 2.59 15.89 -19.55
C LEU A 154 1.33 16.75 -19.70
N THR A 155 0.47 16.82 -18.70
CA THR A 155 -0.80 17.53 -18.81
C THR A 155 -0.63 19.05 -18.75
N LYS A 156 -1.43 19.78 -19.56
CA LYS A 156 -1.53 21.23 -19.51
C LYS A 156 -2.70 21.72 -18.65
N LYS A 157 -3.66 20.83 -18.33
CA LYS A 157 -4.86 21.19 -17.56
C LYS A 157 -4.52 21.26 -16.08
N PHE A 158 -4.69 22.42 -15.46
CA PHE A 158 -4.36 22.66 -14.05
C PHE A 158 -5.20 21.77 -13.11
N SER A 159 -6.49 21.59 -13.40
CA SER A 159 -7.35 20.66 -12.63
C SER A 159 -6.82 19.23 -12.62
N THR A 160 -6.33 18.75 -13.75
CA THR A 160 -5.71 17.41 -13.83
C THR A 160 -4.41 17.38 -13.04
N LYS A 161 -3.61 18.45 -13.01
CA LYS A 161 -2.41 18.53 -12.18
C LYS A 161 -2.75 18.44 -10.68
N ILE A 162 -3.81 19.12 -10.24
CA ILE A 162 -4.28 19.02 -8.85
C ILE A 162 -4.67 17.57 -8.52
N LEU A 163 -5.47 16.91 -9.38
CA LEU A 163 -5.86 15.51 -9.15
C LEU A 163 -4.65 14.57 -9.11
N CYS A 164 -3.70 14.75 -10.02
CA CYS A 164 -2.44 14.00 -9.99
C CYS A 164 -1.65 14.27 -8.69
N SER A 165 -1.61 15.52 -8.23
CA SER A 165 -0.92 15.88 -6.97
C SER A 165 -1.53 15.19 -5.76
N ILE A 166 -2.87 15.15 -5.68
CA ILE A 166 -3.58 14.43 -4.61
C ILE A 166 -3.27 12.93 -4.71
N GLY A 167 -3.32 12.36 -5.90
CA GLY A 167 -3.00 10.95 -6.12
C GLY A 167 -1.54 10.61 -5.79
N ILE A 168 -0.57 11.47 -6.14
CA ILE A 168 0.85 11.30 -5.78
C ILE A 168 1.02 11.36 -4.26
N PHE A 169 0.36 12.31 -3.58
CA PHE A 169 0.36 12.41 -2.14
C PHE A 169 -0.16 11.12 -1.49
N ILE A 170 -1.36 10.64 -1.89
CA ILE A 170 -1.94 9.40 -1.37
C ILE A 170 -1.03 8.20 -1.67
N SER A 171 -0.51 8.08 -2.88
CA SER A 171 0.39 6.99 -3.26
C SER A 171 1.68 6.99 -2.43
N GLY A 172 2.27 8.17 -2.21
CA GLY A 172 3.48 8.32 -1.43
C GLY A 172 3.29 7.91 0.03
N ILE A 173 2.26 8.44 0.70
CA ILE A 173 1.99 8.07 2.11
C ILE A 173 1.56 6.61 2.25
N SER A 174 0.79 6.06 1.29
CA SER A 174 0.36 4.67 1.31
C SER A 174 1.54 3.71 1.11
N TYR A 175 2.50 4.09 0.28
CA TYR A 175 3.75 3.35 0.13
C TYR A 175 4.57 3.36 1.43
N ILE A 176 4.74 4.54 2.06
CA ILE A 176 5.48 4.68 3.32
C ILE A 176 4.80 3.90 4.45
N PHE A 177 3.48 3.98 4.58
CA PHE A 177 2.70 3.33 5.64
C PHE A 177 2.44 1.83 5.42
N TYR A 178 3.09 1.22 4.46
CA TYR A 178 3.09 -0.24 4.34
C TYR A 178 3.88 -0.92 5.47
N PHE A 179 4.87 -0.22 6.05
CA PHE A 179 5.67 -0.65 7.20
C PHE A 179 6.35 -2.02 7.07
N TYR A 180 6.79 -2.37 5.88
CA TYR A 180 7.57 -3.58 5.64
C TYR A 180 8.88 -3.26 4.89
N PRO A 181 9.91 -2.75 5.60
CA PRO A 181 11.14 -2.24 4.99
C PRO A 181 11.87 -3.24 4.08
N THR A 182 11.80 -4.53 4.42
CA THR A 182 12.42 -5.61 3.63
C THR A 182 11.96 -5.60 2.16
N TRP A 183 10.71 -5.21 1.90
CA TRP A 183 10.17 -5.09 0.54
C TRP A 183 10.16 -3.64 0.05
N GLN A 184 9.85 -2.69 0.94
CA GLN A 184 9.76 -1.27 0.56
C GLN A 184 11.08 -0.74 0.02
N VAL A 185 12.21 -1.06 0.67
CA VAL A 185 13.52 -0.52 0.27
C VAL A 185 13.95 -1.04 -1.10
N PRO A 186 14.00 -2.36 -1.38
CA PRO A 186 14.35 -2.86 -2.70
C PRO A 186 13.44 -2.34 -3.81
N TYR A 187 12.11 -2.40 -3.61
CA TYR A 187 11.17 -1.87 -4.61
C TYR A 187 11.25 -0.36 -4.75
N GLY A 188 11.56 0.37 -3.67
CA GLY A 188 11.82 1.81 -3.72
C GLY A 188 12.96 2.17 -4.66
N TYR A 189 14.06 1.42 -4.64
CA TYR A 189 15.16 1.60 -5.60
C TYR A 189 14.73 1.29 -7.03
N ILE A 190 13.94 0.25 -7.24
CA ILE A 190 13.42 -0.09 -8.58
C ILE A 190 12.53 1.05 -9.10
N TYR A 191 11.59 1.54 -8.28
CA TYR A 191 10.72 2.66 -8.68
C TYR A 191 11.48 3.95 -8.92
N LEU A 192 12.51 4.22 -8.12
CA LEU A 192 13.39 5.37 -8.34
C LEU A 192 14.13 5.27 -9.69
N ALA A 193 14.68 4.10 -10.00
CA ALA A 193 15.35 3.86 -11.28
C ALA A 193 14.39 4.01 -12.46
N VAL A 194 13.17 3.46 -12.36
CA VAL A 194 12.15 3.61 -13.39
C VAL A 194 11.69 5.06 -13.52
N LEU A 195 11.51 5.79 -12.42
CA LEU A 195 11.15 7.20 -12.44
C LEU A 195 12.22 8.03 -13.15
N ILE A 196 13.49 7.82 -12.82
CA ILE A 196 14.62 8.50 -13.50
C ILE A 196 14.59 8.20 -14.99
N TRP A 197 14.39 6.93 -15.37
CA TRP A 197 14.29 6.54 -16.77
C TRP A 197 13.10 7.21 -17.49
N VAL A 198 11.92 7.28 -16.86
CA VAL A 198 10.73 7.97 -17.40
C VAL A 198 11.02 9.47 -17.60
N VAL A 199 11.69 10.10 -16.63
CA VAL A 199 12.09 11.51 -16.73
C VAL A 199 13.04 11.74 -17.90
N ILE A 200 14.08 10.92 -18.04
CA ILE A 200 15.06 11.02 -19.15
C ILE A 200 14.37 10.82 -20.50
N LYS A 201 13.50 9.80 -20.58
CA LYS A 201 12.75 9.45 -21.80
C LYS A 201 11.86 10.62 -22.29
N ASN A 202 11.16 11.29 -21.38
CA ASN A 202 10.15 12.28 -21.69
C ASN A 202 10.65 13.73 -21.42
N TRP A 203 11.95 13.92 -21.16
CA TRP A 203 12.54 15.20 -20.77
C TRP A 203 12.16 16.38 -21.66
N LYS A 204 12.11 16.16 -22.97
CA LYS A 204 11.78 17.21 -23.95
C LYS A 204 10.30 17.61 -23.95
N GLU A 205 9.42 16.74 -23.45
CA GLU A 205 7.98 16.94 -23.40
C GLU A 205 7.55 17.60 -22.06
N TYR A 206 8.36 17.46 -21.03
CA TYR A 206 8.07 17.96 -19.70
C TYR A 206 8.28 19.49 -19.63
N LYS A 207 7.23 20.18 -19.18
CA LYS A 207 7.26 21.63 -18.97
C LYS A 207 6.81 21.95 -17.56
N ILE A 208 7.73 22.46 -16.75
CA ILE A 208 7.48 22.86 -15.36
C ILE A 208 7.26 24.36 -15.32
N ASN A 209 6.20 24.80 -14.66
CA ASN A 209 5.92 26.20 -14.38
C ASN A 209 5.91 26.47 -12.86
N LYS A 210 5.82 27.74 -12.46
CA LYS A 210 5.83 28.12 -11.03
C LYS A 210 4.69 27.49 -10.21
N LYS A 211 3.51 27.28 -10.82
CA LYS A 211 2.38 26.62 -10.14
C LYS A 211 2.64 25.14 -9.90
N ASP A 212 3.37 24.48 -10.82
CA ASP A 212 3.75 23.07 -10.68
C ASP A 212 4.73 22.88 -9.52
N ILE A 213 5.71 23.80 -9.39
CA ILE A 213 6.65 23.79 -8.26
C ILE A 213 5.90 23.99 -6.93
N LEU A 214 4.90 24.88 -6.90
CA LEU A 214 4.07 25.06 -5.71
C LEU A 214 3.29 23.80 -5.34
N LEU A 215 2.72 23.07 -6.33
CA LEU A 215 2.03 21.81 -6.10
C LEU A 215 2.98 20.73 -5.57
N ILE A 216 4.18 20.61 -6.16
CA ILE A 216 5.21 19.66 -5.68
C ILE A 216 5.60 19.97 -4.23
N PHE A 217 5.82 21.25 -3.92
CA PHE A 217 6.13 21.67 -2.56
C PHE A 217 4.97 21.36 -1.58
N ALA A 218 3.73 21.60 -2.01
CA ALA A 218 2.55 21.25 -1.21
C ALA A 218 2.44 19.74 -0.94
N ILE A 219 2.77 18.88 -1.91
CA ILE A 219 2.81 17.41 -1.71
C ILE A 219 3.84 17.05 -0.64
N ILE A 220 5.06 17.61 -0.74
CA ILE A 220 6.15 17.32 0.23
C ILE A 220 5.73 17.76 1.64
N LEU A 221 5.17 18.97 1.77
CA LEU A 221 4.68 19.46 3.06
C LEU A 221 3.55 18.59 3.62
N ALA A 222 2.60 18.19 2.79
CA ALA A 222 1.49 17.32 3.21
C ALA A 222 1.99 15.95 3.69
N ILE A 223 2.92 15.32 2.96
CA ILE A 223 3.55 14.08 3.39
C ILE A 223 4.28 14.28 4.72
N GLY A 224 5.08 15.36 4.85
CA GLY A 224 5.79 15.68 6.08
C GLY A 224 4.86 15.89 7.27
N ALA A 225 3.73 16.58 7.08
CA ALA A 225 2.72 16.79 8.12
C ALA A 225 2.08 15.47 8.59
N ILE A 226 1.68 14.60 7.66
CA ILE A 226 1.10 13.28 7.99
C ILE A 226 2.10 12.39 8.71
N LEU A 227 3.37 12.37 8.27
CA LEU A 227 4.43 11.65 8.96
C LEU A 227 4.70 12.23 10.36
N GLY A 228 4.70 13.54 10.51
CA GLY A 228 4.81 14.21 11.81
C GLY A 228 3.70 13.78 12.78
N ILE A 229 2.44 13.75 12.30
CA ILE A 229 1.31 13.25 13.11
C ILE A 229 1.52 11.78 13.50
N TYR A 230 1.97 10.93 12.57
CA TYR A 230 2.26 9.53 12.86
C TYR A 230 3.34 9.39 13.95
N PHE A 231 4.48 10.08 13.81
CA PHE A 231 5.57 10.00 14.78
C PHE A 231 5.15 10.45 16.18
N VAL A 232 4.32 11.49 16.28
CA VAL A 232 3.79 11.96 17.56
C VAL A 232 2.83 10.93 18.18
N LYS A 233 1.90 10.40 17.39
CA LYS A 233 0.90 9.43 17.89
C LYS A 233 1.47 8.07 18.24
N SER A 234 2.48 7.60 17.49
CA SER A 234 3.12 6.30 17.68
C SER A 234 4.42 6.37 18.48
N ALA A 235 4.74 7.50 19.10
CA ALA A 235 6.03 7.71 19.76
C ALA A 235 6.39 6.60 20.77
N ASP A 236 5.44 6.20 21.61
CA ASP A 236 5.66 5.15 22.62
C ASP A 236 5.84 3.78 21.96
N ALA A 237 5.03 3.45 20.95
CA ALA A 237 5.17 2.20 20.22
C ALA A 237 6.50 2.13 19.45
N LEU A 238 6.92 3.22 18.81
CA LEU A 238 8.21 3.32 18.13
C LEU A 238 9.38 3.16 19.09
N LYS A 239 9.32 3.79 20.27
CA LYS A 239 10.34 3.64 21.32
C LYS A 239 10.45 2.20 21.78
N LEU A 240 9.33 1.51 21.97
CA LEU A 240 9.32 0.09 22.34
C LEU A 240 9.93 -0.76 21.23
N ILE A 241 9.47 -0.60 19.99
CA ILE A 241 9.95 -1.37 18.82
C ILE A 241 11.46 -1.20 18.64
N THR A 242 11.95 0.03 18.66
CA THR A 242 13.39 0.32 18.49
C THR A 242 14.24 -0.15 19.69
N GLY A 243 13.63 -0.37 20.85
CA GLY A 243 14.29 -0.89 22.05
C GLY A 243 14.42 -2.41 22.10
N THR A 244 13.68 -3.16 21.26
CA THR A 244 13.69 -4.63 21.22
C THR A 244 14.79 -5.18 20.30
N ASP A 245 15.18 -6.45 20.50
CA ASP A 245 16.14 -7.12 19.61
C ASP A 245 15.49 -7.39 18.22
N TYR A 246 14.21 -7.69 18.17
CA TYR A 246 13.45 -7.84 16.94
C TYR A 246 12.08 -7.15 17.08
N PRO A 247 11.71 -6.29 16.12
CA PRO A 247 12.40 -5.96 14.85
C PRO A 247 13.49 -4.87 14.97
N GLY A 248 13.71 -4.28 16.15
CA GLY A 248 14.45 -3.02 16.30
C GLY A 248 15.96 -3.10 16.15
N LYS A 249 16.66 -3.89 16.98
CA LYS A 249 18.14 -3.93 17.05
C LYS A 249 18.75 -5.15 16.37
N ARG A 250 18.00 -5.89 15.58
CA ARG A 250 18.51 -7.06 14.90
C ARG A 250 19.65 -6.67 13.94
N PHE A 251 20.83 -7.22 14.21
CA PHE A 251 21.99 -7.09 13.34
C PHE A 251 22.37 -8.47 12.80
N GLU A 252 22.28 -8.65 11.51
CA GLU A 252 22.68 -9.87 10.81
C GLU A 252 23.84 -9.57 9.86
N THR A 253 24.93 -10.27 10.05
CA THR A 253 26.13 -10.19 9.18
C THR A 253 25.99 -11.12 8.00
N GLY A 254 24.93 -11.40 7.39
CA GLY A 254 24.76 -12.27 6.24
C GLY A 254 25.65 -13.53 6.21
N GLY A 255 25.19 -14.66 5.74
CA GLY A 255 26.01 -15.86 5.56
C GLY A 255 26.13 -16.78 6.78
N LYS A 256 25.36 -16.55 7.87
CA LYS A 256 25.31 -17.45 9.01
C LYS A 256 24.26 -18.55 8.94
N GLU A 257 23.43 -18.53 7.91
CA GLU A 257 22.44 -19.59 7.63
C GLU A 257 22.89 -20.36 6.40
N ILE A 258 23.73 -21.35 6.59
CA ILE A 258 23.96 -22.47 5.70
C ILE A 258 23.65 -23.73 6.48
#